data_1f16e905a78312a5def08079d4ea51c5
#
_entry.id   1f16e905a78312a5def08079d4ea51c5
#
_cell.length_a   1.000
_cell.length_b   1.000
_cell.length_c   1.000
_cell.angle_alpha   90.00
_cell.angle_beta   90.00
_cell.angle_gamma   90.00
#
_symmetry.space_group_name_H-M   'P 1'
#
loop_
_entity.id
_entity.type
_entity.pdbx_description
1 polymer ?
#
loop_
_entity_poly.entity_id
_entity_poly.type
_entity_poly.pdbx_seq_one_letter_code
_entity_poly.pdbx_strand_id
1 'polypeptide(L)'
;MKASNPKVMIEAYRLVVSLMDEEDMDYPLHLGVTEAGDGEDARIKSAIGIGSLLLDGLGDTIRVSLTEDPVAEIPVARDLAHRAQNWWASTVKKQIHQVEEVDPFSFQRRRCPETSLTSDGSNIGDKHPPLVIAAANHPISQSAQIIKEVAQVQSVRKTHRWKDCYLP
;
A
#
# COMPACT_ATOMS: atom_id res chain seq x y z
N MET A 1 6.74 -17.21 -5.72
CA MET A 1 6.63 -16.00 -6.56
C MET A 1 7.21 -14.81 -5.83
N LYS A 2 7.70 -13.80 -6.54
CA LYS A 2 8.23 -12.55 -5.96
C LYS A 2 7.96 -11.41 -6.92
N ALA A 3 7.64 -10.24 -6.39
CA ALA A 3 7.50 -9.00 -7.15
C ALA A 3 7.95 -7.82 -6.32
N SER A 4 8.46 -6.79 -6.98
CA SER A 4 8.79 -5.50 -6.34
C SER A 4 7.57 -4.58 -6.24
N ASN A 5 6.55 -4.81 -7.07
CA ASN A 5 5.29 -4.10 -7.02
C ASN A 5 4.31 -4.85 -6.09
N PRO A 6 3.87 -4.24 -4.97
CA PRO A 6 2.97 -4.88 -4.03
C PRO A 6 1.63 -5.31 -4.64
N LYS A 7 1.06 -4.52 -5.54
CA LYS A 7 -0.20 -4.84 -6.21
C LYS A 7 -0.07 -6.11 -7.05
N VAL A 8 0.97 -6.17 -7.89
CA VAL A 8 1.25 -7.35 -8.72
C VAL A 8 1.46 -8.59 -7.86
N MET A 9 2.15 -8.45 -6.73
CA MET A 9 2.35 -9.54 -5.78
C MET A 9 1.01 -10.05 -5.22
N ILE A 10 0.14 -9.16 -4.75
CA ILE A 10 -1.16 -9.52 -4.19
C ILE A 10 -2.01 -10.27 -5.23
N GLU A 11 -2.14 -9.69 -6.42
CA GLU A 11 -2.93 -10.29 -7.51
C GLU A 11 -2.39 -11.67 -7.92
N ALA A 12 -1.06 -11.79 -8.04
CA ALA A 12 -0.42 -13.05 -8.41
C ALA A 12 -0.61 -14.15 -7.37
N TYR A 13 -0.51 -13.83 -6.07
CA TYR A 13 -0.73 -14.83 -5.01
C TYR A 13 -2.20 -15.25 -4.92
N ARG A 14 -3.13 -14.31 -5.03
CA ARG A 14 -4.57 -14.63 -5.08
C ARG A 14 -4.91 -15.55 -6.25
N LEU A 15 -4.35 -15.26 -7.43
CA LEU A 15 -4.52 -16.13 -8.61
C LEU A 15 -3.92 -17.52 -8.39
N VAL A 16 -2.71 -17.60 -7.81
CA VAL A 16 -2.08 -18.91 -7.51
C VAL A 16 -2.93 -19.72 -6.56
N VAL A 17 -3.45 -19.12 -5.51
CA VAL A 17 -4.32 -19.81 -4.55
C VAL A 17 -5.57 -20.33 -5.24
N SER A 18 -6.23 -19.50 -6.06
CA SER A 18 -7.38 -19.96 -6.85
C SER A 18 -7.07 -21.15 -7.74
N LEU A 19 -5.91 -21.15 -8.42
CA LEU A 19 -5.48 -22.27 -9.25
C LEU A 19 -5.08 -23.51 -8.42
N MET A 20 -4.48 -23.31 -7.26
CA MET A 20 -4.16 -24.39 -6.33
C MET A 20 -5.43 -25.07 -5.79
N ASP A 21 -6.45 -24.28 -5.46
CA ASP A 21 -7.75 -24.78 -5.01
C ASP A 21 -8.45 -25.59 -6.12
N GLU A 22 -8.35 -25.17 -7.38
CA GLU A 22 -8.90 -25.91 -8.53
C GLU A 22 -8.21 -27.28 -8.74
N GLU A 23 -6.92 -27.37 -8.40
CA GLU A 23 -6.10 -28.59 -8.57
C GLU A 23 -5.96 -29.41 -7.26
N ASP A 24 -6.70 -29.07 -6.20
CA ASP A 24 -6.64 -29.70 -4.87
C ASP A 24 -5.23 -29.71 -4.27
N MET A 25 -4.52 -28.56 -4.39
CA MET A 25 -3.17 -28.34 -3.89
C MET A 25 -3.17 -27.48 -2.64
N ASP A 26 -2.45 -27.87 -1.59
CA ASP A 26 -2.36 -27.17 -0.29
C ASP A 26 -0.92 -26.79 0.09
N TYR A 27 -0.09 -26.47 -0.88
CA TYR A 27 1.31 -26.10 -0.61
C TYR A 27 1.42 -24.80 0.21
N PRO A 28 2.34 -24.78 1.20
CA PRO A 28 2.56 -23.58 2.01
C PRO A 28 3.11 -22.43 1.17
N LEU A 29 2.64 -21.22 1.47
CA LEU A 29 2.97 -20.00 0.74
C LEU A 29 4.00 -19.16 1.48
N HIS A 30 5.07 -18.79 0.78
CA HIS A 30 6.09 -17.87 1.26
C HIS A 30 5.90 -16.49 0.64
N LEU A 31 5.50 -15.51 1.44
CA LEU A 31 5.24 -14.15 0.98
C LEU A 31 6.47 -13.27 1.07
N GLY A 32 6.71 -12.44 0.06
CA GLY A 32 7.79 -11.47 0.10
C GLY A 32 7.69 -10.43 -1.00
N VAL A 33 7.85 -9.16 -0.63
CA VAL A 33 8.08 -8.07 -1.58
C VAL A 33 9.59 -7.93 -1.76
N THR A 34 10.09 -8.09 -2.98
CA THR A 34 11.51 -7.94 -3.29
C THR A 34 11.83 -6.51 -3.63
N GLU A 35 13.02 -6.06 -3.24
CA GLU A 35 13.52 -4.72 -3.58
C GLU A 35 12.54 -3.62 -3.17
N ALA A 36 11.98 -3.74 -1.98
CA ALA A 36 11.03 -2.76 -1.47
C ALA A 36 11.65 -1.35 -1.33
N GLY A 37 12.98 -1.27 -1.24
CA GLY A 37 13.73 -0.04 -1.04
C GLY A 37 14.17 0.13 0.41
N ASP A 38 14.31 1.37 0.83
CA ASP A 38 14.75 1.75 2.17
C ASP A 38 13.71 2.61 2.91
N GLY A 39 13.94 2.81 4.19
CA GLY A 39 13.17 3.71 5.02
C GLY A 39 11.70 3.35 5.14
N GLU A 40 10.87 4.36 5.25
CA GLU A 40 9.43 4.23 5.46
C GLU A 40 8.71 3.66 4.23
N ASP A 41 9.10 4.06 3.03
CA ASP A 41 8.47 3.60 1.79
C ASP A 41 8.59 2.08 1.63
N ALA A 42 9.73 1.50 1.99
CA ALA A 42 9.93 0.05 1.93
C ALA A 42 9.07 -0.70 2.94
N ARG A 43 8.91 -0.15 4.12
CA ARG A 43 8.03 -0.68 5.17
C ARG A 43 6.56 -0.63 4.74
N ILE A 44 6.14 0.46 4.13
CA ILE A 44 4.79 0.63 3.57
C ILE A 44 4.54 -0.38 2.45
N LYS A 45 5.46 -0.55 1.50
CA LYS A 45 5.31 -1.54 0.42
C LYS A 45 5.21 -2.96 0.97
N SER A 46 6.04 -3.29 1.96
CA SER A 46 5.99 -4.59 2.63
C SER A 46 4.67 -4.79 3.36
N ALA A 47 4.18 -3.75 4.04
CA ALA A 47 2.88 -3.80 4.73
C ALA A 47 1.72 -3.97 3.74
N ILE A 48 1.74 -3.30 2.60
CA ILE A 48 0.72 -3.46 1.57
C ILE A 48 0.77 -4.87 0.99
N GLY A 49 1.93 -5.32 0.48
CA GLY A 49 2.05 -6.59 -0.23
C GLY A 49 1.85 -7.80 0.68
N ILE A 50 2.60 -7.87 1.78
CA ILE A 50 2.54 -9.00 2.72
C ILE A 50 1.30 -8.88 3.60
N GLY A 51 1.06 -7.70 4.17
CA GLY A 51 -0.03 -7.50 5.12
C GLY A 51 -1.41 -7.76 4.53
N SER A 52 -1.67 -7.35 3.29
CA SER A 52 -2.95 -7.63 2.62
C SER A 52 -3.21 -9.13 2.51
N LEU A 53 -2.21 -9.91 2.08
CA LEU A 53 -2.35 -11.36 1.94
C LEU A 53 -2.51 -12.05 3.30
N LEU A 54 -1.78 -11.62 4.32
CA LEU A 54 -1.98 -12.13 5.68
C LEU A 54 -3.38 -11.85 6.21
N LEU A 55 -3.98 -10.70 5.86
CA LEU A 55 -5.37 -10.36 6.23
C LEU A 55 -6.40 -11.18 5.43
N ASP A 56 -6.04 -11.64 4.22
CA ASP A 56 -6.85 -12.61 3.47
C ASP A 56 -6.74 -14.05 4.05
N GLY A 57 -5.87 -14.27 5.03
CA GLY A 57 -5.58 -15.59 5.58
C GLY A 57 -4.54 -16.39 4.79
N LEU A 58 -3.84 -15.72 3.88
CA LEU A 58 -2.83 -16.33 3.00
C LEU A 58 -1.41 -16.05 3.52
N GLY A 59 -0.58 -17.07 3.55
CA GLY A 59 0.84 -17.00 3.88
C GLY A 59 1.23 -17.71 5.17
N ASP A 60 2.15 -18.64 5.01
CA ASP A 60 2.67 -19.49 6.10
C ASP A 60 4.02 -18.96 6.62
N THR A 61 4.78 -18.34 5.74
CA THR A 61 6.04 -17.67 6.06
C THR A 61 6.14 -16.34 5.31
N ILE A 62 6.88 -15.40 5.89
CA ILE A 62 7.08 -14.08 5.30
C ILE A 62 8.55 -13.70 5.25
N ARG A 63 8.91 -12.89 4.24
CA ARG A 63 10.20 -12.22 4.14
C ARG A 63 9.99 -10.74 3.86
N VAL A 64 10.45 -9.90 4.75
CA VAL A 64 10.67 -8.48 4.49
C VAL A 64 12.06 -8.32 3.86
N SER A 65 12.19 -7.49 2.84
CA SER A 65 13.46 -7.21 2.18
C SER A 65 13.64 -5.70 2.06
N LEU A 66 14.53 -5.16 2.86
CA LEU A 66 14.89 -3.75 2.90
C LEU A 66 16.29 -3.56 2.34
N THR A 67 16.59 -2.34 1.85
CA THR A 67 17.96 -1.94 1.47
C THR A 67 18.72 -1.38 2.71
N GLU A 68 18.49 -2.02 3.86
CA GLU A 68 19.07 -1.66 5.16
C GLU A 68 19.82 -2.86 5.73
N ASP A 69 20.37 -2.73 6.93
CA ASP A 69 20.94 -3.86 7.65
C ASP A 69 19.85 -4.94 7.86
N PRO A 70 20.14 -6.22 7.55
CA PRO A 70 19.16 -7.31 7.69
C PRO A 70 18.50 -7.40 9.06
N VAL A 71 19.15 -6.94 10.12
CA VAL A 71 18.58 -6.88 11.46
C VAL A 71 17.37 -5.95 11.53
N ALA A 72 17.32 -4.90 10.71
CA ALA A 72 16.19 -3.98 10.62
C ALA A 72 14.92 -4.62 10.02
N GLU A 73 15.04 -5.72 9.29
CA GLU A 73 13.91 -6.44 8.70
C GLU A 73 13.10 -7.20 9.76
N ILE A 74 13.75 -7.69 10.82
CA ILE A 74 13.14 -8.54 11.85
C ILE A 74 11.97 -7.86 12.57
N PRO A 75 12.13 -6.62 13.12
CA PRO A 75 11.02 -5.96 13.80
C PRO A 75 9.85 -5.66 12.84
N VAL A 76 10.12 -5.34 11.58
CA VAL A 76 9.08 -5.07 10.58
C VAL A 76 8.30 -6.35 10.28
N ALA A 77 8.98 -7.46 10.03
CA ALA A 77 8.35 -8.76 9.78
C ALA A 77 7.52 -9.21 10.99
N ARG A 78 8.06 -9.06 12.20
CA ARG A 78 7.37 -9.41 13.44
C ARG A 78 6.12 -8.56 13.66
N ASP A 79 6.18 -7.26 13.43
CA ASP A 79 5.03 -6.36 13.58
C ASP A 79 3.92 -6.72 12.59
N LEU A 80 4.25 -7.02 11.33
CA LEU A 80 3.29 -7.47 10.32
C LEU A 80 2.59 -8.77 10.75
N ALA A 81 3.35 -9.75 11.20
CA ALA A 81 2.80 -11.03 11.66
C ALA A 81 1.88 -10.84 12.88
N HIS A 82 2.31 -10.07 13.88
CA HIS A 82 1.51 -9.79 15.08
C HIS A 82 0.22 -9.03 14.77
N ARG A 83 0.26 -8.05 13.87
CA ARG A 83 -0.94 -7.31 13.45
C ARG A 83 -1.96 -8.23 12.79
N ALA A 84 -1.51 -9.12 11.90
CA ALA A 84 -2.37 -10.10 11.27
C ALA A 84 -2.96 -11.09 12.30
N GLN A 85 -2.13 -11.63 13.21
CA GLN A 85 -2.60 -12.51 14.27
C GLN A 85 -3.64 -11.83 15.18
N ASN A 86 -3.40 -10.58 15.59
CA ASN A 86 -4.33 -9.81 16.40
C ASN A 86 -5.65 -9.53 15.66
N TRP A 87 -5.57 -9.27 14.36
CA TRP A 87 -6.75 -9.11 13.52
C TRP A 87 -7.61 -10.38 13.51
N TRP A 88 -7.02 -11.53 13.31
CA TRP A 88 -7.71 -12.81 13.30
C TRP A 88 -8.19 -13.24 14.68
N ALA A 89 -7.44 -12.93 15.73
CA ALA A 89 -7.82 -13.21 17.11
C ALA A 89 -8.94 -12.28 17.63
N SER A 90 -9.01 -11.06 17.13
CA SER A 90 -10.09 -10.13 17.43
C SER A 90 -11.37 -10.57 16.73
N THR A 91 -11.99 -11.61 17.26
CA THR A 91 -13.24 -12.19 16.79
C THR A 91 -14.44 -11.27 17.12
N VAL A 92 -14.50 -10.13 16.52
CA VAL A 92 -15.79 -9.62 16.08
C VAL A 92 -16.20 -10.62 15.00
N LYS A 93 -17.21 -11.46 15.26
CA LYS A 93 -17.87 -12.24 14.21
C LYS A 93 -18.35 -11.23 13.18
N LYS A 94 -17.48 -10.88 12.24
CA LYS A 94 -17.87 -10.13 11.05
C LYS A 94 -18.83 -11.09 10.37
N GLN A 95 -20.09 -10.82 10.51
CA GLN A 95 -21.06 -11.39 9.59
C GLN A 95 -20.57 -10.97 8.23
N ILE A 96 -20.06 -11.93 7.45
CA ILE A 96 -19.79 -11.74 6.04
C ILE A 96 -21.18 -11.57 5.41
N HIS A 97 -21.68 -10.35 5.48
CA HIS A 97 -22.92 -9.96 4.84
C HIS A 97 -22.54 -9.38 3.49
N GLN A 98 -22.87 -10.10 2.48
CA GLN A 98 -22.86 -9.81 1.05
C GLN A 98 -21.66 -10.39 0.32
N VAL A 99 -21.98 -11.27 -0.59
CA VAL A 99 -21.16 -11.56 -1.76
C VAL A 99 -20.95 -10.19 -2.45
N GLU A 100 -19.71 -9.71 -2.50
CA GLU A 100 -19.40 -8.51 -3.28
C GLU A 100 -19.70 -8.84 -4.74
N GLU A 101 -20.65 -8.13 -5.32
CA GLU A 101 -21.01 -8.29 -6.74
C GLU A 101 -19.95 -7.71 -7.68
N VAL A 102 -18.94 -7.05 -7.11
CA VAL A 102 -17.85 -6.42 -7.88
C VAL A 102 -16.68 -7.39 -8.00
N ASP A 103 -16.42 -7.85 -9.22
CA ASP A 103 -15.21 -8.60 -9.53
C ASP A 103 -13.97 -7.69 -9.32
N PRO A 104 -13.08 -8.01 -8.35
CA PRO A 104 -11.90 -7.19 -8.06
C PRO A 104 -10.88 -7.17 -9.21
N PHE A 105 -10.97 -8.10 -10.17
CA PHE A 105 -10.09 -8.20 -11.33
C PHE A 105 -10.69 -7.58 -12.59
N SER A 106 -12.01 -7.35 -12.63
CA SER A 106 -12.73 -6.86 -13.79
C SER A 106 -13.74 -5.78 -13.41
N PHE A 107 -13.27 -4.65 -12.90
CA PHE A 107 -14.12 -3.51 -12.58
C PHE A 107 -13.73 -2.26 -13.35
N GLN A 108 -14.70 -1.42 -13.66
CA GLN A 108 -14.44 -0.11 -14.23
C GLN A 108 -14.13 0.88 -13.09
N ARG A 109 -12.97 1.50 -13.17
CA ARG A 109 -12.62 2.58 -12.23
C ARG A 109 -13.67 3.68 -12.33
N ARG A 110 -14.28 4.03 -11.19
CA ARG A 110 -15.15 5.19 -11.12
C ARG A 110 -14.38 6.43 -11.54
N ARG A 111 -14.94 7.15 -12.51
CA ARG A 111 -14.44 8.46 -12.93
C ARG A 111 -15.28 9.53 -12.25
N CYS A 112 -14.63 10.47 -11.60
CA CYS A 112 -15.27 11.68 -11.09
C CYS A 112 -15.12 12.77 -12.16
N PRO A 113 -16.12 13.63 -12.37
CA PRO A 113 -15.96 14.79 -13.23
C PRO A 113 -14.83 15.69 -12.71
N GLU A 114 -14.15 16.34 -13.62
CA GLU A 114 -13.13 17.32 -13.27
C GLU A 114 -13.76 18.49 -12.51
N THR A 115 -13.14 18.87 -11.41
CA THR A 115 -13.59 19.98 -10.56
C THR A 115 -12.40 20.88 -10.23
N SER A 116 -12.53 22.16 -10.49
CA SER A 116 -11.57 23.17 -10.04
C SER A 116 -11.79 23.50 -8.58
N LEU A 117 -10.75 23.34 -7.76
CA LEU A 117 -10.81 23.60 -6.31
C LEU A 117 -10.28 24.98 -5.94
N THR A 118 -9.39 25.53 -6.75
CA THR A 118 -8.63 26.71 -6.39
C THR A 118 -8.53 27.68 -7.56
N SER A 119 -8.32 28.95 -7.24
CA SER A 119 -8.14 30.01 -8.23
C SER A 119 -6.81 29.92 -9.00
N ASP A 120 -5.88 29.06 -8.59
CA ASP A 120 -4.61 28.80 -9.24
C ASP A 120 -4.69 27.73 -10.34
N GLY A 121 -5.89 27.16 -10.57
CA GLY A 121 -6.13 26.16 -11.60
C GLY A 121 -5.85 24.73 -11.18
N SER A 122 -5.69 24.44 -9.88
CA SER A 122 -5.58 23.07 -9.40
C SER A 122 -6.90 22.32 -9.56
N ASN A 123 -6.90 21.28 -10.38
CA ASN A 123 -8.05 20.46 -10.68
C ASN A 123 -7.94 19.10 -9.99
N ILE A 124 -9.08 18.55 -9.60
CA ILE A 124 -9.21 17.18 -9.08
C ILE A 124 -10.22 16.40 -9.94
N GLY A 125 -10.10 15.08 -9.90
CA GLY A 125 -10.98 14.19 -10.65
C GLY A 125 -10.46 13.89 -12.05
N ASP A 126 -11.25 13.19 -12.85
CA ASP A 126 -10.90 12.67 -14.18
C ASP A 126 -9.49 12.08 -14.26
N LYS A 127 -8.59 12.69 -15.01
CA LYS A 127 -7.20 12.22 -15.21
C LYS A 127 -6.19 12.85 -14.27
N HIS A 128 -6.63 13.75 -13.41
CA HIS A 128 -5.72 14.43 -12.49
C HIS A 128 -5.25 13.48 -11.39
N PRO A 129 -3.97 13.54 -11.00
CA PRO A 129 -3.45 12.79 -9.85
C PRO A 129 -4.14 13.25 -8.56
N PRO A 130 -4.20 12.42 -7.52
CA PRO A 130 -4.74 12.82 -6.23
C PRO A 130 -4.04 14.07 -5.68
N LEU A 131 -4.84 15.06 -5.28
CA LEU A 131 -4.33 16.26 -4.61
C LEU A 131 -4.04 15.92 -3.14
N VAL A 132 -2.84 16.21 -2.69
CA VAL A 132 -2.46 16.05 -1.29
C VAL A 132 -2.77 17.33 -0.53
N ILE A 133 -3.66 17.24 0.44
CA ILE A 133 -4.01 18.35 1.34
C ILE A 133 -3.39 18.06 2.70
N ALA A 134 -2.51 18.93 3.15
CA ALA A 134 -1.91 18.86 4.47
C ALA A 134 -2.51 19.92 5.39
N ALA A 135 -2.80 19.54 6.64
CA ALA A 135 -3.15 20.51 7.66
C ALA A 135 -1.87 21.22 8.13
N ALA A 136 -1.89 22.55 8.16
CA ALA A 136 -0.81 23.33 8.74
C ALA A 136 -0.99 23.46 10.24
N ASN A 137 0.12 23.42 10.99
CA ASN A 137 0.10 23.63 12.45
C ASN A 137 0.03 25.11 12.86
N HIS A 138 0.12 26.02 11.88
CA HIS A 138 0.11 27.46 12.09
C HIS A 138 -1.09 28.11 11.39
N PRO A 139 -1.64 29.19 11.96
CA PRO A 139 -2.70 29.96 11.32
C PRO A 139 -2.18 30.63 10.03
N ILE A 140 -3.07 30.90 9.08
CA ILE A 140 -2.74 31.51 7.78
C ILE A 140 -1.99 32.84 7.93
N SER A 141 -2.23 33.57 9.00
CA SER A 141 -1.50 34.82 9.32
C SER A 141 0.01 34.61 9.52
N GLN A 142 0.44 33.38 9.75
CA GLN A 142 1.84 32.99 9.92
C GLN A 142 2.37 32.22 8.70
N SER A 143 2.03 32.67 7.52
CA SER A 143 2.35 32.01 6.24
C SER A 143 3.84 31.66 6.06
N ALA A 144 4.74 32.50 6.57
CA ALA A 144 6.19 32.25 6.51
C ALA A 144 6.62 30.99 7.31
N GLN A 145 5.90 30.65 8.39
CA GLN A 145 6.16 29.45 9.18
C GLN A 145 5.59 28.20 8.47
N ILE A 146 4.41 28.31 7.89
CA ILE A 146 3.80 27.25 7.07
C ILE A 146 4.72 26.89 5.89
N ILE A 147 5.25 27.90 5.19
CA ILE A 147 6.19 27.69 4.07
C ILE A 147 7.44 26.94 4.54
N LYS A 148 7.98 27.25 5.71
CA LYS A 148 9.15 26.54 6.26
C LYS A 148 8.82 25.08 6.59
N GLU A 149 7.66 24.80 7.20
CA GLU A 149 7.23 23.42 7.47
C GLU A 149 7.08 22.61 6.18
N VAL A 150 6.40 23.15 5.18
CA VAL A 150 6.23 22.49 3.87
C VAL A 150 7.58 22.27 3.19
N ALA A 151 8.48 23.25 3.24
CA ALA A 151 9.82 23.12 2.65
C ALA A 151 10.66 22.05 3.36
N GLN A 152 10.54 21.86 4.67
CA GLN A 152 11.22 20.79 5.39
C GLN A 152 10.74 19.42 4.95
N VAL A 153 9.42 19.20 4.80
CA VAL A 153 8.84 17.96 4.31
C VAL A 153 9.23 17.68 2.86
N GLN A 154 9.28 18.71 2.01
CA GLN A 154 9.69 18.56 0.61
C GLN A 154 11.18 18.34 0.45
N SER A 155 12.03 18.87 1.32
CA SER A 155 13.49 18.70 1.23
C SER A 155 13.92 17.26 1.51
N VAL A 156 13.20 16.55 2.36
CA VAL A 156 13.40 15.11 2.62
C VAL A 156 13.07 14.26 1.37
N ARG A 157 12.21 14.74 0.48
CA ARG A 157 11.79 14.03 -0.74
C ARG A 157 12.63 14.32 -1.99
N LYS A 158 13.56 15.26 -1.96
CA LYS A 158 14.38 15.60 -3.15
C LYS A 158 15.33 14.50 -3.61
N THR A 159 15.50 13.42 -2.86
CA THR A 159 16.36 12.30 -3.23
C THR A 159 15.66 11.21 -4.06
N HIS A 160 14.36 11.22 -4.19
CA HIS A 160 13.64 10.23 -5.01
C HIS A 160 12.79 10.91 -6.08
N ARG A 161 13.30 10.88 -7.31
CA ARG A 161 12.57 11.30 -8.51
C ARG A 161 11.45 10.29 -8.79
N TRP A 162 10.21 10.70 -8.60
CA TRP A 162 9.01 9.98 -9.05
C TRP A 162 8.85 10.01 -10.58
N LYS A 163 9.89 9.65 -11.35
CA LYS A 163 9.79 9.68 -12.81
C LYS A 163 9.29 8.39 -13.44
N ASP A 164 9.18 7.31 -12.69
CA ASP A 164 9.00 5.98 -13.29
C ASP A 164 7.71 5.24 -12.87
N CYS A 165 6.71 5.93 -12.36
CA CYS A 165 5.40 5.32 -12.02
C CYS A 165 4.29 5.65 -13.01
N TYR A 166 4.60 5.94 -14.27
CA TYR A 166 3.58 5.97 -15.31
C TYR A 166 3.53 4.60 -16.00
N LEU A 167 2.55 3.81 -15.63
CA LEU A 167 2.09 2.70 -16.48
C LEU A 167 1.25 3.28 -17.62
N PRO A 168 1.37 2.72 -18.84
CA PRO A 168 0.70 3.19 -20.04
C PRO A 168 -0.83 3.10 -19.97
#